data_2be5be8ca552f977ddc171e4e6deb9c2
#
_entry.id   2be5be8ca552f977ddc171e4e6deb9c2
#
_cell.length_a   1.000
_cell.length_b   1.000
_cell.length_c   1.000
_cell.angle_alpha   90.00
_cell.angle_beta   90.00
_cell.angle_gamma   90.00
#
_symmetry.space_group_name_H-M   'P 1'
#
loop_
_entity.id
_entity.type
_entity.pdbx_description
1 polymer ?
#
loop_
_entity_poly.entity_id
_entity_poly.type
_entity_poly.pdbx_seq_one_letter_code
_entity_poly.pdbx_strand_id
1 'polypeptide(L)'
;MADTAAVAEPTRRDFLILATGAASAVALGAAIWPFVASLAPDAAEVAAGAPVELDLTPIADGQIVKVFWRGKLIFVRNRTQKEIEEARNVEIATLRDPQTDQARVKEGHDKWLVVYGNCTHLGCVPLGNAGQYNGWFCPCHGSVFDTSGRVRGGPAPINLPIPPYTFASDTKIVIGAGAPTGGGSQHAA
;
A
#
# COMPACT_ATOMS: atom_id res chain seq x y z
N MET A 1 -63.63 -18.20 -23.51
CA MET A 1 -63.40 -19.62 -23.21
C MET A 1 -61.89 -19.74 -23.08
N ALA A 2 -61.40 -19.87 -21.88
CA ALA A 2 -59.95 -20.02 -21.59
C ALA A 2 -59.61 -21.50 -21.83
N ASP A 3 -58.71 -21.71 -22.76
CA ASP A 3 -58.18 -23.03 -23.10
C ASP A 3 -57.25 -23.47 -21.97
N THR A 4 -57.73 -24.40 -21.15
CA THR A 4 -56.92 -24.99 -20.08
C THR A 4 -56.00 -26.01 -20.72
N ALA A 5 -54.77 -25.58 -21.06
CA ALA A 5 -53.72 -26.52 -21.51
C ALA A 5 -53.57 -27.60 -20.47
N ALA A 6 -53.95 -28.85 -20.80
CA ALA A 6 -53.76 -30.01 -19.94
C ALA A 6 -52.25 -30.19 -19.67
N VAL A 7 -51.85 -30.05 -18.42
CA VAL A 7 -50.49 -30.35 -17.97
C VAL A 7 -50.23 -31.83 -18.17
N ALA A 8 -49.38 -32.20 -19.10
CA ALA A 8 -49.03 -33.57 -19.38
C ALA A 8 -48.43 -34.24 -18.11
N GLU A 9 -48.90 -35.44 -17.78
CA GLU A 9 -48.36 -36.24 -16.67
C GLU A 9 -46.88 -36.48 -16.82
N PRO A 10 -46.03 -36.26 -15.79
CA PRO A 10 -44.60 -36.44 -15.86
C PRO A 10 -44.21 -37.88 -16.14
N THR A 11 -43.41 -38.10 -17.16
CA THR A 11 -42.94 -39.40 -17.60
C THR A 11 -41.65 -39.84 -16.89
N ARG A 12 -41.35 -41.16 -16.90
CA ARG A 12 -40.05 -41.65 -16.40
C ARG A 12 -38.87 -40.98 -17.11
N ARG A 13 -39.03 -40.61 -18.35
CA ARG A 13 -38.00 -39.87 -19.13
C ARG A 13 -37.76 -38.48 -18.57
N ASP A 14 -38.84 -37.78 -18.23
CA ASP A 14 -38.73 -36.41 -17.66
C ASP A 14 -38.06 -36.45 -16.28
N PHE A 15 -38.35 -37.45 -15.46
CA PHE A 15 -37.66 -37.67 -14.22
C PHE A 15 -36.14 -37.92 -14.41
N LEU A 16 -35.78 -38.76 -15.35
CA LEU A 16 -34.36 -39.04 -15.63
C LEU A 16 -33.62 -37.80 -16.15
N ILE A 17 -34.26 -37.00 -17.01
CA ILE A 17 -33.70 -35.73 -17.51
C ILE A 17 -33.45 -34.74 -16.38
N LEU A 18 -34.47 -34.55 -15.52
CA LEU A 18 -34.37 -33.65 -14.38
C LEU A 18 -33.33 -34.13 -13.36
N ALA A 19 -33.31 -35.41 -13.04
CA ALA A 19 -32.33 -36.01 -12.11
C ALA A 19 -30.90 -35.89 -12.62
N THR A 20 -30.69 -36.18 -13.93
CA THR A 20 -29.36 -36.05 -14.53
C THR A 20 -28.92 -34.58 -14.61
N GLY A 21 -29.85 -33.67 -14.97
CA GLY A 21 -29.59 -32.25 -15.00
C GLY A 21 -29.19 -31.68 -13.63
N ALA A 22 -29.94 -32.07 -12.59
CA ALA A 22 -29.63 -31.67 -11.21
C ALA A 22 -28.28 -32.23 -10.74
N ALA A 23 -28.02 -33.51 -10.98
CA ALA A 23 -26.73 -34.12 -10.63
C ALA A 23 -25.54 -33.47 -11.38
N SER A 24 -25.73 -33.15 -12.67
CA SER A 24 -24.72 -32.47 -13.47
C SER A 24 -24.45 -31.04 -12.95
N ALA A 25 -25.49 -30.31 -12.56
CA ALA A 25 -25.34 -28.97 -11.99
C ALA A 25 -24.58 -28.98 -10.66
N VAL A 26 -24.85 -29.95 -9.79
CA VAL A 26 -24.12 -30.14 -8.53
C VAL A 26 -22.67 -30.52 -8.80
N ALA A 27 -22.40 -31.44 -9.73
CA ALA A 27 -21.07 -31.85 -10.07
C ALA A 27 -20.23 -30.69 -10.66
N LEU A 28 -20.82 -29.88 -11.55
CA LEU A 28 -20.17 -28.68 -12.10
C LEU A 28 -19.90 -27.66 -11.01
N GLY A 29 -20.86 -27.38 -10.13
CA GLY A 29 -20.67 -26.47 -8.99
C GLY A 29 -19.55 -26.93 -8.06
N ALA A 30 -19.50 -28.22 -7.74
CA ALA A 30 -18.44 -28.80 -6.92
C ALA A 30 -17.05 -28.75 -7.61
N ALA A 31 -17.00 -28.94 -8.93
CA ALA A 31 -15.76 -28.83 -9.70
C ALA A 31 -15.25 -27.39 -9.83
N ILE A 32 -16.15 -26.40 -9.94
CA ILE A 32 -15.78 -24.97 -10.07
C ILE A 32 -15.41 -24.35 -8.73
N TRP A 33 -16.05 -24.81 -7.62
CA TRP A 33 -15.88 -24.22 -6.30
C TRP A 33 -14.41 -24.05 -5.86
N PRO A 34 -13.49 -25.05 -5.97
CA PRO A 34 -12.10 -24.89 -5.56
C PRO A 34 -11.37 -23.79 -6.35
N PHE A 35 -11.72 -23.58 -7.62
CA PHE A 35 -11.13 -22.48 -8.40
C PHE A 35 -11.61 -21.12 -7.92
N VAL A 36 -12.88 -20.99 -7.58
CA VAL A 36 -13.42 -19.76 -6.98
C VAL A 36 -12.82 -19.54 -5.59
N ALA A 37 -12.72 -20.58 -4.78
CA ALA A 37 -12.13 -20.51 -3.45
C ALA A 37 -10.65 -20.14 -3.49
N SER A 38 -9.90 -20.53 -4.52
CA SER A 38 -8.48 -20.16 -4.68
C SER A 38 -8.25 -18.68 -4.98
N LEU A 39 -9.28 -17.93 -5.35
CA LEU A 39 -9.21 -16.47 -5.53
C LEU A 39 -9.32 -15.69 -4.20
N ALA A 40 -9.71 -16.37 -3.11
CA ALA A 40 -9.72 -15.74 -1.81
C ALA A 40 -8.30 -15.55 -1.28
N PRO A 41 -7.98 -14.41 -0.62
CA PRO A 41 -6.68 -14.19 -0.03
C PRO A 41 -6.39 -15.26 1.03
N ASP A 42 -5.17 -15.77 1.03
CA ASP A 42 -4.74 -16.75 2.04
C ASP A 42 -4.44 -16.08 3.40
N ALA A 43 -4.25 -16.90 4.43
CA ALA A 43 -3.98 -16.40 5.78
C ALA A 43 -2.64 -15.63 5.87
N ALA A 44 -1.66 -15.96 5.01
CA ALA A 44 -0.37 -15.26 4.98
C ALA A 44 -0.51 -13.87 4.35
N GLU A 45 -1.31 -13.72 3.28
CA GLU A 45 -1.60 -12.40 2.69
C GLU A 45 -2.39 -11.51 3.67
N VAL A 46 -3.37 -12.09 4.37
CA VAL A 46 -4.13 -11.36 5.40
C VAL A 46 -3.20 -10.93 6.54
N ALA A 47 -2.32 -11.80 7.01
CA ALA A 47 -1.34 -11.48 8.05
C ALA A 47 -0.32 -10.42 7.59
N ALA A 48 0.16 -10.50 6.34
CA ALA A 48 1.05 -9.49 5.75
C ALA A 48 0.39 -8.11 5.62
N GLY A 49 -0.95 -8.07 5.57
CA GLY A 49 -1.74 -6.84 5.58
C GLY A 49 -1.93 -6.20 6.95
N ALA A 50 -1.58 -6.90 8.03
CA ALA A 50 -1.75 -6.40 9.39
C ALA A 50 -0.90 -5.14 9.64
N PRO A 51 -1.36 -4.21 10.52
CA PRO A 51 -0.54 -3.08 10.93
C PRO A 51 0.76 -3.54 11.61
N VAL A 52 1.84 -2.78 11.37
CA VAL A 52 3.16 -3.04 11.95
C VAL A 52 3.46 -1.97 12.99
N GLU A 53 3.75 -2.40 14.22
CA GLU A 53 4.23 -1.50 15.28
C GLU A 53 5.75 -1.37 15.22
N LEU A 54 6.24 -0.15 15.35
CA LEU A 54 7.67 0.17 15.43
C LEU A 54 7.96 1.03 16.65
N ASP A 55 8.91 0.58 17.47
CA ASP A 55 9.49 1.36 18.57
C ASP A 55 10.52 2.35 17.98
N LEU A 56 10.34 3.62 18.28
CA LEU A 56 11.19 4.71 17.82
C LEU A 56 12.37 5.00 18.76
N THR A 57 12.32 4.49 19.99
CA THR A 57 13.32 4.76 21.04
C THR A 57 14.77 4.44 20.62
N PRO A 58 15.05 3.31 19.93
CA PRO A 58 16.40 2.95 19.57
C PRO A 58 16.93 3.69 18.33
N ILE A 59 16.11 4.53 17.67
CA ILE A 59 16.48 5.17 16.41
C ILE A 59 17.18 6.49 16.67
N ALA A 60 18.49 6.54 16.40
CA ALA A 60 19.29 7.72 16.58
C ALA A 60 18.93 8.86 15.59
N ASP A 61 19.29 10.10 15.94
CA ASP A 61 19.11 11.26 15.06
C ASP A 61 19.85 11.06 13.72
N GLY A 62 19.17 11.36 12.63
CA GLY A 62 19.67 11.14 11.26
C GLY A 62 19.57 9.71 10.75
N GLN A 63 19.20 8.76 11.61
CA GLN A 63 19.08 7.34 11.23
C GLN A 63 17.81 7.07 10.41
N ILE A 64 17.92 6.13 9.46
CA ILE A 64 16.83 5.62 8.66
C ILE A 64 16.65 4.13 8.96
N VAL A 65 15.44 3.74 9.38
CA VAL A 65 15.05 2.34 9.58
C VAL A 65 14.16 1.89 8.42
N LYS A 66 14.31 0.64 8.02
CA LYS A 66 13.55 0.00 6.95
C LYS A 66 12.53 -0.95 7.55
N VAL A 67 11.26 -0.76 7.24
CA VAL A 67 10.15 -1.61 7.69
C VAL A 67 9.40 -2.12 6.46
N PHE A 68 8.96 -3.37 6.51
CA PHE A 68 8.12 -3.93 5.45
C PHE A 68 6.66 -3.98 5.91
N TRP A 69 5.76 -3.49 5.07
CA TRP A 69 4.33 -3.59 5.27
C TRP A 69 3.64 -3.84 3.93
N ARG A 70 2.80 -4.86 3.87
CA ARG A 70 2.12 -5.31 2.63
C ARG A 70 3.07 -5.51 1.45
N GLY A 71 4.24 -6.10 1.70
CA GLY A 71 5.25 -6.33 0.68
C GLY A 71 5.96 -5.07 0.17
N LYS A 72 5.63 -3.87 0.70
CA LYS A 72 6.28 -2.62 0.34
C LYS A 72 7.26 -2.19 1.42
N LEU A 73 8.42 -1.69 0.98
CA LEU A 73 9.41 -1.10 1.87
C LEU A 73 8.92 0.28 2.33
N ILE A 74 9.11 0.59 3.61
CA ILE A 74 8.84 1.88 4.22
C ILE A 74 10.10 2.36 4.91
N PHE A 75 10.48 3.60 4.67
CA PHE A 75 11.53 4.28 5.41
C PHE A 75 10.92 5.06 6.56
N VAL A 76 11.47 4.88 7.75
CA VAL A 76 11.22 5.69 8.93
C VAL A 76 12.52 6.41 9.26
N ARG A 77 12.53 7.73 9.13
CA ARG A 77 13.70 8.57 9.37
C ARG A 77 13.49 9.42 10.61
N ASN A 78 14.46 9.38 11.53
CA ASN A 78 14.58 10.33 12.62
C ASN A 78 15.39 11.53 12.10
N ARG A 79 14.73 12.63 11.77
CA ARG A 79 15.38 13.83 11.21
C ARG A 79 16.03 14.66 12.29
N THR A 80 17.21 15.20 12.00
CA THR A 80 17.86 16.21 12.83
C THR A 80 17.14 17.56 12.70
N GLN A 81 17.31 18.44 13.68
CA GLN A 81 16.74 19.79 13.63
C GLN A 81 17.20 20.56 12.40
N LYS A 82 18.48 20.42 12.02
CA LYS A 82 19.06 21.03 10.81
C LYS A 82 18.32 20.57 9.54
N GLU A 83 18.05 19.28 9.42
CA GLU A 83 17.33 18.72 8.26
C GLU A 83 15.90 19.22 8.15
N ILE A 84 15.22 19.42 9.29
CA ILE A 84 13.88 19.99 9.34
C ILE A 84 13.89 21.45 8.89
N GLU A 85 14.84 22.25 9.37
CA GLU A 85 15.01 23.64 8.98
C GLU A 85 15.32 23.79 7.50
N GLU A 86 16.28 23.00 6.98
CA GLU A 86 16.61 22.97 5.56
C GLU A 86 15.39 22.58 4.70
N ALA A 87 14.63 21.58 5.13
CA ALA A 87 13.42 21.16 4.43
C ALA A 87 12.31 22.24 4.42
N ARG A 88 12.15 22.99 5.51
CA ARG A 88 11.17 24.08 5.63
C ARG A 88 11.56 25.31 4.83
N ASN A 89 12.85 25.58 4.66
CA ASN A 89 13.36 26.73 3.93
C ASN A 89 13.34 26.56 2.40
N VAL A 90 12.85 25.41 1.89
CA VAL A 90 12.73 25.18 0.45
C VAL A 90 11.57 25.99 -0.12
N GLU A 91 11.84 26.75 -1.19
CA GLU A 91 10.82 27.45 -1.95
C GLU A 91 9.91 26.45 -2.68
N ILE A 92 8.65 26.37 -2.26
CA ILE A 92 7.68 25.36 -2.71
C ILE A 92 7.41 25.46 -4.21
N ALA A 93 7.41 26.68 -4.78
CA ALA A 93 7.17 26.91 -6.20
C ALA A 93 8.27 26.30 -7.11
N THR A 94 9.45 26.00 -6.57
CA THR A 94 10.56 25.38 -7.32
C THR A 94 10.48 23.86 -7.38
N LEU A 95 9.56 23.26 -6.60
CA LEU A 95 9.42 21.81 -6.53
C LEU A 95 8.56 21.30 -7.69
N ARG A 96 8.96 20.15 -8.25
CA ARG A 96 8.18 19.47 -9.30
C ARG A 96 6.80 19.01 -8.80
N ASP A 97 6.75 18.52 -7.55
CA ASP A 97 5.54 18.13 -6.83
C ASP A 97 5.46 19.00 -5.56
N PRO A 98 4.75 20.15 -5.61
CA PRO A 98 4.77 21.16 -4.58
C PRO A 98 4.05 20.68 -3.31
N GLN A 99 4.82 20.39 -2.27
CA GLN A 99 4.30 20.06 -0.93
C GLN A 99 5.18 20.71 0.14
N THR A 100 4.55 21.25 1.18
CA THR A 100 5.27 21.77 2.35
C THR A 100 5.85 20.63 3.17
N ASP A 101 6.91 20.88 3.95
CA ASP A 101 7.45 19.88 4.88
C ASP A 101 6.39 19.45 5.91
N GLN A 102 5.63 20.38 6.44
CA GLN A 102 4.59 20.11 7.43
C GLN A 102 3.48 19.18 6.92
N ALA A 103 3.14 19.26 5.63
CA ALA A 103 2.14 18.39 5.03
C ALA A 103 2.63 16.91 4.91
N ARG A 104 3.92 16.68 5.12
CA ARG A 104 4.54 15.37 4.95
C ARG A 104 4.84 14.64 6.25
N VAL A 105 4.59 15.27 7.38
CA VAL A 105 4.78 14.72 8.73
C VAL A 105 3.50 14.81 9.53
N LYS A 106 3.43 14.14 10.66
CA LYS A 106 2.31 14.29 11.60
C LYS A 106 2.58 15.47 12.52
N GLU A 107 1.54 16.24 12.82
CA GLU A 107 1.59 17.36 13.73
C GLU A 107 2.16 16.95 15.09
N GLY A 108 3.07 17.74 15.64
CA GLY A 108 3.78 17.46 16.89
C GLY A 108 4.92 16.42 16.76
N HIS A 109 5.10 15.81 15.59
CA HIS A 109 6.12 14.77 15.38
C HIS A 109 7.03 15.08 14.18
N ASP A 110 7.43 16.32 14.03
CA ASP A 110 8.18 16.84 12.88
C ASP A 110 9.49 16.12 12.57
N LYS A 111 10.12 15.54 13.59
CA LYS A 111 11.37 14.78 13.41
C LYS A 111 11.17 13.41 12.73
N TRP A 112 9.95 12.88 12.72
CA TRP A 112 9.66 11.57 12.18
C TRP A 112 9.07 11.65 10.78
N LEU A 113 9.89 11.34 9.78
CA LEU A 113 9.41 11.22 8.41
C LEU A 113 9.19 9.74 8.07
N VAL A 114 7.99 9.41 7.61
CA VAL A 114 7.60 8.05 7.20
C VAL A 114 7.15 8.08 5.76
N VAL A 115 7.88 7.40 4.88
CA VAL A 115 7.60 7.37 3.43
C VAL A 115 7.78 5.97 2.86
N TYR A 116 7.09 5.69 1.75
CA TYR A 116 7.38 4.48 0.99
C TYR A 116 8.81 4.51 0.44
N GLY A 117 9.51 3.37 0.55
CA GLY A 117 10.91 3.20 0.18
C GLY A 117 11.13 2.82 -1.29
N ASN A 118 10.16 3.08 -2.16
CA ASN A 118 10.24 2.79 -3.59
C ASN A 118 10.27 4.09 -4.37
N CYS A 119 11.28 4.23 -5.25
CA CYS A 119 11.39 5.38 -6.15
C CYS A 119 10.16 5.48 -7.06
N THR A 120 9.57 6.66 -7.13
CA THR A 120 8.34 6.91 -7.91
C THR A 120 8.55 6.88 -9.42
N HIS A 121 9.80 6.72 -9.90
CA HIS A 121 10.07 6.50 -11.31
C HIS A 121 9.69 5.06 -11.74
N LEU A 122 10.40 4.04 -11.26
CA LEU A 122 10.19 2.63 -11.62
C LEU A 122 10.35 1.66 -10.44
N GLY A 123 10.16 2.12 -9.21
CA GLY A 123 10.10 1.25 -8.03
C GLY A 123 11.43 0.81 -7.42
N CYS A 124 12.59 1.25 -7.95
CA CYS A 124 13.89 0.94 -7.32
C CYS A 124 13.94 1.45 -5.89
N VAL A 125 14.70 0.80 -5.02
CA VAL A 125 14.93 1.26 -3.64
C VAL A 125 16.04 2.31 -3.62
N PRO A 126 15.74 3.58 -3.28
CA PRO A 126 16.77 4.61 -3.21
C PRO A 126 17.66 4.45 -1.96
N LEU A 127 18.89 4.90 -2.08
CA LEU A 127 19.86 4.94 -1.00
C LEU A 127 19.55 6.12 -0.07
N GLY A 128 19.42 5.85 1.22
CA GLY A 128 19.23 6.88 2.24
C GLY A 128 20.53 7.58 2.61
N ASN A 129 20.44 8.79 3.16
CA ASN A 129 21.57 9.66 3.48
C ASN A 129 22.50 9.88 2.29
N ALA A 130 21.92 10.05 1.11
CA ALA A 130 22.64 10.14 -0.15
C ALA A 130 22.08 11.24 -1.05
N GLY A 131 22.88 11.60 -2.05
CA GLY A 131 22.56 12.70 -2.97
C GLY A 131 22.86 14.07 -2.37
N GLN A 132 22.71 15.10 -3.19
CA GLN A 132 23.09 16.49 -2.83
C GLN A 132 22.24 17.14 -1.73
N TYR A 133 21.10 16.53 -1.37
CA TYR A 133 20.19 17.03 -0.32
C TYR A 133 20.21 16.14 0.92
N ASN A 134 21.16 15.22 1.06
CA ASN A 134 21.25 14.27 2.19
C ASN A 134 19.95 13.51 2.49
N GLY A 135 19.07 13.38 1.49
CA GLY A 135 17.81 12.66 1.57
C GLY A 135 17.93 11.24 1.02
N TRP A 136 17.42 11.03 -0.20
CA TRP A 136 17.56 9.76 -0.90
C TRP A 136 18.03 9.96 -2.34
N PHE A 137 18.91 9.07 -2.77
CA PHE A 137 19.39 8.98 -4.13
C PHE A 137 19.04 7.62 -4.75
N CYS A 138 18.36 7.63 -5.89
CA CYS A 138 18.04 6.41 -6.62
C CYS A 138 19.11 6.14 -7.69
N PRO A 139 19.96 5.11 -7.52
CA PRO A 139 21.08 4.86 -8.44
C PRO A 139 20.62 4.32 -9.80
N CYS A 140 19.38 3.83 -9.93
CA CYS A 140 18.90 3.27 -11.19
C CYS A 140 18.88 4.30 -12.33
N HIS A 141 18.37 5.52 -12.06
CA HIS A 141 18.22 6.56 -13.08
C HIS A 141 18.48 7.98 -12.53
N GLY A 142 19.11 8.09 -11.36
CA GLY A 142 19.55 9.37 -10.81
C GLY A 142 18.47 10.26 -10.20
N SER A 143 17.32 9.70 -9.79
CA SER A 143 16.34 10.50 -9.04
C SER A 143 16.86 10.86 -7.66
N VAL A 144 16.67 12.13 -7.26
CA VAL A 144 17.11 12.68 -5.98
C VAL A 144 15.92 13.21 -5.22
N PHE A 145 15.87 12.85 -3.94
CA PHE A 145 14.83 13.31 -2.99
C PHE A 145 15.50 13.99 -1.80
N ASP A 146 14.86 14.99 -1.24
CA ASP A 146 15.32 15.69 -0.04
C ASP A 146 14.96 14.94 1.27
N THR A 147 15.29 15.54 2.41
CA THR A 147 15.02 14.98 3.75
C THR A 147 13.54 14.95 4.14
N SER A 148 12.65 15.53 3.32
CA SER A 148 11.19 15.38 3.38
C SER A 148 10.65 14.35 2.37
N GLY A 149 11.53 13.68 1.60
CA GLY A 149 11.13 12.76 0.54
C GLY A 149 10.52 13.44 -0.68
N ARG A 150 10.74 14.76 -0.87
CA ARG A 150 10.27 15.50 -2.05
C ARG A 150 11.27 15.35 -3.18
N VAL A 151 10.76 15.15 -4.40
CA VAL A 151 11.61 15.03 -5.59
C VAL A 151 12.28 16.37 -5.91
N ARG A 152 13.62 16.33 -6.04
CA ARG A 152 14.46 17.50 -6.32
C ARG A 152 15.16 17.40 -7.66
N GLY A 153 15.22 16.20 -8.27
CA GLY A 153 15.86 15.98 -9.55
C GLY A 153 15.69 14.56 -10.07
N GLY A 154 16.10 14.35 -11.32
CA GLY A 154 15.99 13.07 -12.00
C GLY A 154 14.59 12.80 -12.58
N PRO A 155 14.33 11.56 -13.03
CA PRO A 155 13.11 11.21 -13.76
C PRO A 155 11.89 10.92 -12.88
N ALA A 156 12.01 10.82 -11.55
CA ALA A 156 10.88 10.59 -10.65
C ALA A 156 9.82 11.71 -10.82
N PRO A 157 8.54 11.37 -11.07
CA PRO A 157 7.50 12.36 -11.35
C PRO A 157 6.96 13.05 -10.09
N ILE A 158 6.87 12.33 -8.97
CA ILE A 158 6.26 12.80 -7.72
C ILE A 158 7.14 12.48 -6.51
N ASN A 159 6.81 13.07 -5.37
CA ASN A 159 7.44 12.82 -4.09
C ASN A 159 7.30 11.36 -3.67
N LEU A 160 8.16 10.89 -2.74
CA LEU A 160 7.96 9.58 -2.11
C LEU A 160 6.62 9.59 -1.34
N PRO A 161 5.67 8.68 -1.62
CA PRO A 161 4.35 8.72 -0.98
C PRO A 161 4.44 8.43 0.51
N ILE A 162 3.47 8.94 1.28
CA ILE A 162 3.34 8.71 2.71
C ILE A 162 2.41 7.52 2.93
N PRO A 163 2.82 6.46 3.64
CA PRO A 163 1.92 5.36 3.98
C PRO A 163 0.91 5.81 5.05
N PRO A 164 -0.21 5.11 5.21
CA PRO A 164 -1.08 5.31 6.36
C PRO A 164 -0.34 4.88 7.64
N TYR A 165 -0.18 5.80 8.57
CA TYR A 165 0.41 5.53 9.88
C TYR A 165 -0.15 6.48 10.94
N THR A 166 -0.06 6.04 12.20
CA THR A 166 -0.44 6.85 13.37
C THR A 166 0.61 6.68 14.47
N PHE A 167 0.69 7.66 15.37
CA PHE A 167 1.44 7.54 16.61
C PHE A 167 0.54 6.89 17.67
N ALA A 168 0.97 5.75 18.23
CA ALA A 168 0.35 5.14 19.39
C ALA A 168 0.82 5.81 20.68
N SER A 169 2.06 6.34 20.67
CA SER A 169 2.67 7.16 21.71
C SER A 169 3.80 7.98 21.08
N ASP A 170 4.45 8.85 21.84
CA ASP A 170 5.61 9.64 21.38
C ASP A 170 6.79 8.77 20.93
N THR A 171 6.84 7.53 21.41
CA THR A 171 7.92 6.57 21.12
C THR A 171 7.49 5.39 20.25
N LYS A 172 6.25 5.34 19.80
CA LYS A 172 5.74 4.20 19.01
C LYS A 172 4.84 4.64 17.87
N ILE A 173 5.10 4.14 16.67
CA ILE A 173 4.23 4.29 15.51
C ILE A 173 3.60 2.97 15.10
N VAL A 174 2.41 3.06 14.51
CA VAL A 174 1.69 1.93 13.90
C VAL A 174 1.50 2.24 12.42
N ILE A 175 2.18 1.50 11.57
CA ILE A 175 2.10 1.62 10.12
C ILE A 175 0.97 0.73 9.63
N GLY A 176 0.11 1.27 8.79
CA GLY A 176 -1.08 0.55 8.30
C GLY A 176 -2.33 0.77 9.16
N ALA A 177 -2.26 1.55 10.23
CA ALA A 177 -3.42 1.91 11.01
C ALA A 177 -4.42 2.73 10.17
N GLY A 178 -5.68 2.31 10.17
CA GLY A 178 -6.74 2.96 9.38
C GLY A 178 -6.71 2.65 7.87
N ALA A 179 -5.83 1.78 7.41
CA ALA A 179 -5.89 1.28 6.05
C ALA A 179 -7.08 0.32 5.90
N PRO A 180 -7.86 0.39 4.81
CA PRO A 180 -8.93 -0.58 4.57
C PRO A 180 -8.36 -1.99 4.52
N THR A 181 -8.99 -2.91 5.23
CA THR A 181 -8.60 -4.33 5.34
C THR A 181 -8.91 -5.16 4.08
N GLY A 182 -9.13 -4.51 2.94
CA GLY A 182 -9.36 -5.14 1.64
C GLY A 182 -8.26 -4.79 0.66
N GLY A 183 -7.71 -5.79 -0.03
CA GLY A 183 -6.70 -5.65 -1.08
C GLY A 183 -7.21 -4.83 -2.27
N GLY A 184 -7.05 -3.53 -2.18
CA GLY A 184 -7.23 -2.60 -3.28
C GLY A 184 -5.96 -1.78 -3.39
N SER A 185 -5.18 -2.01 -4.46
CA SER A 185 -4.08 -1.14 -4.83
C SER A 185 -4.66 0.24 -5.15
N GLN A 186 -4.57 1.17 -4.22
CA GLN A 186 -4.75 2.57 -4.56
C GLN A 186 -3.49 3.02 -5.31
N HIS A 187 -3.50 2.87 -6.61
CA HIS A 187 -2.73 3.73 -7.49
C HIS A 187 -3.32 5.13 -7.32
N ALA A 188 -2.66 5.97 -6.52
CA ALA A 188 -2.84 7.40 -6.64
C ALA A 188 -2.29 7.79 -8.02
N ALA A 189 -3.20 8.27 -8.85
CA ALA A 189 -2.91 8.88 -10.13
C ALA A 189 -2.10 10.17 -9.92
#